data_a1edcca64101c646c783ce416f48058c
#
_entry.id   a1edcca64101c646c783ce416f48058c
#
_cell.length_a   1.000
_cell.length_b   1.000
_cell.length_c   1.000
_cell.angle_alpha   90.00
_cell.angle_beta   90.00
_cell.angle_gamma   90.00
#
_symmetry.space_group_name_H-M   'P 1'
#
loop_
_entity.id
_entity.type
_entity.pdbx_description
1 polymer ?
#
loop_
_entity_poly.entity_id
_entity_poly.type
_entity_poly.pdbx_seq_one_letter_code
_entity_poly.pdbx_strand_id
1 'polypeptide(L)'
;LLEENPSVNALKRLRSNKDVQFALDYLRHNRLAALGLLIVTIDVFLAIFAPWIVPYDPYAAGVGERLEPPNGRHWFGTDRVGMDIFSRVIYAPRIDLTIGVVATTVSVLVGAPLGVFSGYYRGL
;
A
#
# COMPACT_ATOMS: atom_id res chain seq x y z
N LEU A 1 6.87 -21.48 34.09
CA LEU A 1 5.45 -21.29 34.27
C LEU A 1 5.22 -19.82 34.62
N LEU A 2 5.17 -18.95 33.64
CA LEU A 2 4.78 -17.55 33.80
C LEU A 2 3.28 -17.49 33.66
N GLU A 3 2.57 -17.44 34.78
CA GLU A 3 1.14 -17.18 34.85
C GLU A 3 0.86 -15.85 34.15
N GLU A 4 0.27 -15.93 32.97
CA GLU A 4 -0.17 -14.79 32.20
C GLU A 4 -1.33 -14.14 32.94
N ASN A 5 -1.04 -13.07 33.67
CA ASN A 5 -1.97 -12.40 34.55
C ASN A 5 -3.19 -11.89 33.76
N PRO A 6 -4.40 -12.45 34.02
CA PRO A 6 -5.60 -12.12 33.23
C PRO A 6 -5.98 -10.63 33.29
N SER A 7 -5.55 -9.92 34.34
CA SER A 7 -5.77 -8.48 34.44
C SER A 7 -4.95 -7.67 33.44
N VAL A 8 -3.73 -8.10 33.09
CA VAL A 8 -2.89 -7.44 32.08
C VAL A 8 -3.48 -7.61 30.68
N ASN A 9 -4.02 -8.78 30.37
CA ASN A 9 -4.69 -9.04 29.10
C ASN A 9 -6.03 -8.28 28.97
N ALA A 10 -6.78 -8.13 30.06
CA ALA A 10 -7.98 -7.30 30.08
C ALA A 10 -7.66 -5.81 29.88
N LEU A 11 -6.63 -5.28 30.53
CA LEU A 11 -6.19 -3.90 30.34
C LEU A 11 -5.67 -3.64 28.92
N LYS A 12 -4.97 -4.60 28.32
CA LYS A 12 -4.49 -4.53 26.94
C LYS A 12 -5.65 -4.52 25.93
N ARG A 13 -6.72 -5.31 26.17
CA ARG A 13 -7.94 -5.29 25.37
C ARG A 13 -8.73 -3.99 25.51
N LEU A 14 -8.84 -3.45 26.73
CA LEU A 14 -9.54 -2.18 26.97
C LEU A 14 -8.81 -0.99 26.35
N ARG A 15 -7.47 -0.99 26.39
CA ARG A 15 -6.63 0.01 25.74
C ARG A 15 -6.76 -0.08 24.21
N SER A 16 -6.68 -1.28 23.64
CA SER A 16 -6.85 -1.51 22.20
C SER A 16 -8.21 -1.02 21.68
N ASN A 17 -9.30 -1.25 22.42
CA ASN A 17 -10.64 -0.78 22.03
C ASN A 17 -10.75 0.75 22.09
N LYS A 18 -10.13 1.41 23.06
CA LYS A 18 -10.10 2.88 23.16
C LYS A 18 -9.31 3.52 22.03
N ASP A 19 -8.17 2.95 21.68
CA ASP A 19 -7.33 3.45 20.59
C ASP A 19 -8.06 3.32 19.23
N VAL A 20 -8.75 2.22 19.01
CA VAL A 20 -9.58 2.00 17.80
C VAL A 20 -10.79 2.94 17.78
N GLN A 21 -11.47 3.14 18.91
CA GLN A 21 -12.60 4.05 19.00
C GLN A 21 -12.15 5.51 18.76
N PHE A 22 -11.03 5.91 19.35
CA PHE A 22 -10.45 7.23 19.11
C PHE A 22 -10.10 7.46 17.63
N ALA A 23 -9.50 6.47 16.99
CA ALA A 23 -9.19 6.51 15.55
C ALA A 23 -10.47 6.61 14.70
N LEU A 24 -11.51 5.85 15.03
CA LEU A 24 -12.80 5.90 14.34
C LEU A 24 -13.51 7.25 14.53
N ASP A 25 -13.49 7.80 15.74
CA ASP A 25 -14.09 9.09 16.04
C ASP A 25 -13.32 10.23 15.35
N TYR A 26 -12.00 10.15 15.29
CA TYR A 26 -11.16 11.07 14.55
C TYR A 26 -11.47 11.04 13.03
N LEU A 27 -11.62 9.86 12.45
CA LEU A 27 -11.99 9.68 11.04
C LEU A 27 -13.39 10.23 10.74
N ARG A 28 -14.33 10.06 11.66
CA ARG A 28 -15.71 10.60 11.51
C ARG A 28 -15.75 12.12 11.52
N HIS A 29 -14.90 12.76 12.32
CA HIS A 29 -14.85 14.22 12.42
C HIS A 29 -13.95 14.87 11.37
N ASN A 30 -12.99 14.14 10.81
CA ASN A 30 -12.05 14.65 9.82
C ASN A 30 -12.28 14.00 8.46
N ARG A 31 -13.04 14.68 7.60
CA ARG A 31 -13.36 14.20 6.24
C ARG A 31 -12.12 13.95 5.38
N LEU A 32 -11.06 14.75 5.56
CA LEU A 32 -9.81 14.58 4.81
C LEU A 32 -9.07 13.30 5.24
N ALA A 33 -9.04 13.00 6.53
CA ALA A 33 -8.45 11.75 7.03
C ALA A 33 -9.23 10.52 6.55
N ALA A 34 -10.57 10.61 6.53
CA ALA A 34 -11.41 9.53 6.00
C ALA A 34 -11.18 9.32 4.50
N LEU A 35 -11.06 10.39 3.71
CA LEU A 35 -10.74 10.33 2.29
C LEU A 35 -9.36 9.70 2.06
N GLY A 36 -8.35 10.12 2.82
CA GLY A 36 -7.00 9.55 2.72
C GLY A 36 -6.98 8.05 3.05
N LEU A 37 -7.67 7.63 4.10
CA LEU A 37 -7.79 6.22 4.44
C LEU A 37 -8.52 5.42 3.36
N LEU A 38 -9.57 5.99 2.76
CA LEU A 38 -10.29 5.35 1.65
C LEU A 38 -9.36 5.13 0.46
N ILE A 39 -8.57 6.14 0.05
CA ILE A 39 -7.63 6.02 -1.07
C ILE A 39 -6.60 4.92 -0.79
N VAL A 40 -5.97 4.94 0.39
CA VAL A 40 -4.98 3.91 0.78
C VAL A 40 -5.61 2.51 0.80
N THR A 41 -6.86 2.40 1.28
CA THR A 41 -7.57 1.12 1.30
C THR A 41 -7.82 0.61 -0.12
N ILE A 42 -8.20 1.48 -1.05
CA ILE A 42 -8.38 1.13 -2.46
C ILE A 42 -7.06 0.69 -3.08
N ASP A 43 -5.96 1.42 -2.83
CA ASP A 43 -4.63 1.08 -3.33
C ASP A 43 -4.17 -0.30 -2.85
N VAL A 44 -4.30 -0.58 -1.56
CA VAL A 44 -3.95 -1.88 -0.98
C VAL A 44 -4.83 -2.98 -1.55
N PHE A 45 -6.14 -2.72 -1.70
CA PHE A 45 -7.06 -3.68 -2.31
C PHE A 45 -6.65 -4.00 -3.75
N LEU A 46 -6.39 -2.98 -4.58
CA LEU A 46 -5.92 -3.17 -5.95
C LEU A 46 -4.58 -3.92 -6.00
N ALA A 47 -3.63 -3.60 -5.12
CA ALA A 47 -2.34 -4.29 -5.08
C ALA A 47 -2.47 -5.80 -4.81
N ILE A 48 -3.42 -6.20 -3.96
CA ILE A 48 -3.66 -7.61 -3.63
C ILE A 48 -4.43 -8.30 -4.76
N PHE A 49 -5.52 -7.69 -5.23
CA PHE A 49 -6.47 -8.32 -6.14
C PHE A 49 -6.18 -8.05 -7.64
N ALA A 50 -5.22 -7.17 -7.98
CA ALA A 50 -4.85 -6.87 -9.35
C ALA A 50 -4.72 -8.12 -10.26
N PRO A 51 -4.02 -9.21 -9.87
CA PRO A 51 -3.84 -10.37 -10.76
C PRO A 51 -5.15 -11.06 -11.17
N TRP A 52 -6.22 -10.87 -10.40
CA TRP A 52 -7.54 -11.45 -10.69
C TRP A 52 -8.49 -10.48 -11.40
N ILE A 53 -8.22 -9.18 -11.31
CA ILE A 53 -9.06 -8.13 -11.90
C ILE A 53 -8.61 -7.83 -13.33
N VAL A 54 -7.29 -7.93 -13.61
CA VAL A 54 -6.69 -7.53 -14.89
C VAL A 54 -7.08 -8.50 -15.99
N PRO A 55 -7.72 -8.04 -17.08
CA PRO A 55 -8.10 -8.91 -18.18
C PRO A 55 -6.91 -9.35 -19.06
N TYR A 56 -5.86 -8.52 -19.12
CA TYR A 56 -4.66 -8.76 -19.91
C TYR A 56 -3.40 -8.67 -19.07
N ASP A 57 -2.32 -9.35 -19.47
CA ASP A 57 -1.02 -9.22 -18.82
C ASP A 57 -0.51 -7.77 -18.98
N PRO A 58 -0.28 -7.03 -17.88
CA PRO A 58 0.15 -5.63 -17.92
C PRO A 58 1.51 -5.42 -18.58
N TYR A 59 2.31 -6.48 -18.76
CA TYR A 59 3.63 -6.44 -19.39
C TYR A 59 3.62 -6.96 -20.84
N ALA A 60 2.53 -7.57 -21.30
CA ALA A 60 2.45 -8.10 -22.65
C ALA A 60 2.28 -6.96 -23.67
N ALA A 61 3.25 -6.83 -24.57
CA ALA A 61 3.14 -5.94 -25.72
C ALA A 61 2.34 -6.61 -26.86
N GLY A 62 1.65 -5.81 -27.66
CA GLY A 62 0.90 -6.31 -28.83
C GLY A 62 -0.38 -7.07 -28.48
N VAL A 63 -0.98 -6.76 -27.33
CA VAL A 63 -2.30 -7.30 -26.92
C VAL A 63 -3.44 -6.71 -27.77
N GLY A 64 -3.24 -5.47 -28.24
CA GLY A 64 -4.14 -4.77 -29.17
C GLY A 64 -3.35 -4.01 -30.23
N GLU A 65 -4.07 -3.31 -31.12
CA GLU A 65 -3.45 -2.39 -32.07
C GLU A 65 -2.75 -1.24 -31.33
N ARG A 66 -1.76 -0.63 -31.98
CA ARG A 66 -1.03 0.50 -31.38
C ARG A 66 -1.92 1.74 -31.33
N LEU A 67 -1.97 2.40 -30.20
CA LEU A 67 -2.76 3.63 -29.97
C LEU A 67 -4.24 3.44 -30.31
N GLU A 68 -4.76 2.26 -30.05
CA GLU A 68 -6.17 1.96 -30.21
C GLU A 68 -7.00 2.81 -29.22
N PRO A 69 -8.05 3.50 -29.70
CA PRO A 69 -8.91 4.27 -28.80
C PRO A 69 -9.68 3.36 -27.84
N PRO A 70 -10.21 3.91 -26.73
CA PRO A 70 -11.06 3.17 -25.80
C PRO A 70 -12.20 2.44 -26.51
N ASN A 71 -12.32 1.13 -26.26
CA ASN A 71 -13.34 0.27 -26.86
C ASN A 71 -13.78 -0.83 -25.89
N GLY A 72 -14.69 -1.70 -26.32
CA GLY A 72 -15.22 -2.79 -25.48
C GLY A 72 -14.22 -3.86 -25.06
N ARG A 73 -13.04 -3.96 -25.71
CA ARG A 73 -11.95 -4.87 -25.35
C ARG A 73 -10.88 -4.18 -24.52
N HIS A 74 -10.55 -2.94 -24.84
CA HIS A 74 -9.55 -2.10 -24.17
C HIS A 74 -10.22 -0.84 -23.64
N TRP A 75 -10.68 -0.88 -22.41
CA TRP A 75 -11.51 0.18 -21.81
C TRP A 75 -10.82 1.55 -21.81
N PHE A 76 -9.51 1.59 -21.64
CA PHE A 76 -8.71 2.82 -21.69
C PHE A 76 -7.85 2.89 -22.97
N GLY A 77 -8.12 2.00 -23.95
CA GLY A 77 -7.31 1.89 -25.15
C GLY A 77 -5.96 1.23 -24.91
N THR A 78 -5.08 1.34 -25.92
CA THR A 78 -3.73 0.77 -25.89
C THR A 78 -2.66 1.84 -26.03
N ASP A 79 -1.45 1.53 -25.57
CA ASP A 79 -0.31 2.42 -25.69
C ASP A 79 0.43 2.26 -27.05
N ARG A 80 1.59 2.94 -27.19
CA ARG A 80 2.41 2.91 -28.42
C ARG A 80 2.96 1.53 -28.79
N VAL A 81 3.02 0.62 -27.84
CA VAL A 81 3.49 -0.76 -28.05
C VAL A 81 2.36 -1.79 -28.01
N GLY A 82 1.09 -1.31 -27.97
CA GLY A 82 -0.09 -2.16 -27.97
C GLY A 82 -0.36 -2.84 -26.64
N MET A 83 0.09 -2.27 -25.51
CA MET A 83 -0.23 -2.74 -24.16
C MET A 83 -1.55 -2.17 -23.69
N ASP A 84 -2.35 -2.95 -22.95
CA ASP A 84 -3.63 -2.47 -22.39
C ASP A 84 -3.41 -1.49 -21.23
N ILE A 85 -3.90 -0.25 -21.40
CA ILE A 85 -3.70 0.81 -20.42
C ILE A 85 -4.49 0.52 -19.14
N PHE A 86 -5.71 -0.01 -19.23
CA PHE A 86 -6.53 -0.34 -18.06
C PHE A 86 -5.81 -1.37 -17.16
N SER A 87 -5.31 -2.45 -17.75
CA SER A 87 -4.58 -3.49 -17.03
C SER A 87 -3.36 -2.93 -16.31
N ARG A 88 -2.62 -2.02 -16.93
CA ARG A 88 -1.45 -1.38 -16.33
C ARG A 88 -1.82 -0.46 -15.17
N VAL A 89 -2.88 0.34 -15.29
CA VAL A 89 -3.35 1.23 -14.21
C VAL A 89 -3.78 0.42 -12.98
N ILE A 90 -4.53 -0.66 -13.17
CA ILE A 90 -4.99 -1.52 -12.07
C ILE A 90 -3.82 -2.27 -11.41
N TYR A 91 -2.78 -2.59 -12.16
CA TYR A 91 -1.61 -3.32 -11.64
C TYR A 91 -0.54 -2.41 -11.01
N ALA A 92 -0.55 -1.11 -11.31
CA ALA A 92 0.43 -0.14 -10.83
C ALA A 92 0.57 -0.12 -9.29
N PRO A 93 -0.51 -0.08 -8.48
CA PRO A 93 -0.41 -0.07 -7.03
C PRO A 93 0.41 -1.23 -6.45
N ARG A 94 0.36 -2.40 -7.07
CA ARG A 94 1.15 -3.57 -6.64
C ARG A 94 2.65 -3.34 -6.80
N ILE A 95 3.06 -2.70 -7.89
CA ILE A 95 4.45 -2.35 -8.15
C ILE A 95 4.91 -1.27 -7.18
N ASP A 96 4.11 -0.22 -7.03
CA ASP A 96 4.42 0.93 -6.19
C ASP A 96 4.56 0.53 -4.71
N LEU A 97 3.65 -0.29 -4.19
CA LEU A 97 3.75 -0.83 -2.83
C LEU A 97 4.99 -1.72 -2.65
N THR A 98 5.31 -2.56 -3.64
CA THR A 98 6.52 -3.40 -3.59
C THR A 98 7.78 -2.54 -3.52
N ILE A 99 7.89 -1.53 -4.40
CA ILE A 99 9.02 -0.59 -4.41
C ILE A 99 9.07 0.19 -3.09
N GLY A 100 7.94 0.69 -2.60
CA GLY A 100 7.83 1.43 -1.35
C GLY A 100 8.31 0.62 -0.14
N VAL A 101 7.87 -0.63 -0.02
CA VAL A 101 8.29 -1.53 1.07
C VAL A 101 9.79 -1.83 0.98
N VAL A 102 10.30 -2.18 -0.19
CA VAL A 102 11.72 -2.46 -0.40
C VAL A 102 12.58 -1.24 -0.08
N ALA A 103 12.23 -0.07 -0.63
CA ALA A 103 12.96 1.17 -0.39
C ALA A 103 12.98 1.56 1.09
N THR A 104 11.84 1.46 1.77
CA THR A 104 11.73 1.75 3.21
C THR A 104 12.56 0.78 4.03
N THR A 105 12.51 -0.52 3.70
CA THR A 105 13.29 -1.54 4.40
C THR A 105 14.79 -1.28 4.26
N VAL A 106 15.27 -1.01 3.06
CA VAL A 106 16.68 -0.67 2.81
C VAL A 106 17.07 0.61 3.57
N SER A 107 16.23 1.64 3.52
CA SER A 107 16.49 2.90 4.22
C SER A 107 16.60 2.71 5.75
N VAL A 108 15.75 1.89 6.34
CA VAL A 108 15.80 1.59 7.78
C VAL A 108 17.03 0.76 8.11
N LEU A 109 17.34 -0.28 7.34
CA LEU A 109 18.50 -1.15 7.56
C LEU A 109 19.83 -0.40 7.46
N VAL A 110 19.93 0.59 6.61
CA VAL A 110 21.14 1.41 6.46
C VAL A 110 21.11 2.61 7.41
N GLY A 111 19.98 3.33 7.46
CA GLY A 111 19.87 4.56 8.23
C GLY A 111 19.90 4.36 9.74
N ALA A 112 19.28 3.29 10.26
CA ALA A 112 19.27 3.05 11.70
C ALA A 112 20.67 2.76 12.27
N PRO A 113 21.51 1.88 11.70
CA PRO A 113 22.89 1.69 12.17
C PRO A 113 23.72 2.97 12.05
N LEU A 114 23.64 3.68 10.94
CA LEU A 114 24.37 4.94 10.75
C LEU A 114 23.94 6.00 11.77
N GLY A 115 22.65 6.10 12.06
CA GLY A 115 22.12 6.99 13.09
C GLY A 115 22.62 6.66 14.49
N VAL A 116 22.64 5.37 14.85
CA VAL A 116 23.19 4.90 16.14
C VAL A 116 24.69 5.19 16.22
N PHE A 117 25.46 4.88 15.19
CA PHE A 117 26.90 5.18 15.16
C PHE A 117 27.16 6.69 15.28
N SER A 118 26.46 7.51 14.50
CA SER A 118 26.61 8.97 14.55
C SER A 118 26.23 9.53 15.94
N GLY A 119 25.17 9.02 16.55
CA GLY A 119 24.78 9.42 17.91
C GLY A 119 25.78 9.00 18.99
N TYR A 120 26.38 7.82 18.85
CA TYR A 120 27.39 7.31 19.79
C TYR A 120 28.70 8.11 19.74
N TYR A 121 29.16 8.49 18.54
CA TYR A 121 30.41 9.26 18.37
C TYR A 121 30.25 10.77 18.57
N ARG A 122 29.05 11.29 18.80
CA ARG A 122 28.79 12.72 19.04
C ARG A 122 29.19 13.18 20.46
N GLY A 123 29.78 12.30 21.25
CA GLY A 123 30.28 12.54 22.61
C GLY A 123 31.79 12.80 22.71
N LEU A 124 32.48 13.08 21.60
CA LEU A 124 33.90 13.44 21.55
C LEU A 124 34.06 14.83 20.91
#